data_08fc88970c8e6482d0f074a75667c7f2
#
_entry.id   08fc88970c8e6482d0f074a75667c7f2
#
_cell.length_a   1.000
_cell.length_b   1.000
_cell.length_c   1.000
_cell.angle_alpha   90.00
_cell.angle_beta   90.00
_cell.angle_gamma   90.00
#
_symmetry.space_group_name_H-M   'P 1'
#
loop_
_entity.id
_entity.type
_entity.pdbx_description
1 polymer ?
#
loop_
_entity_poly.entity_id
_entity_poly.type
_entity_poly.pdbx_seq_one_letter_code
_entity_poly.pdbx_strand_id
1 'polypeptide(L)'
;MSRMRRIRRKKPRAGGIWKKLLLWGVLGALVLAVAAVAGSYLYVRSYLKSDDFLTMLGQSAVDDMNVDAARIAPLDWDGSGIRCDGVTMEGHEFLTSLQAKNIETEFSRWDLLKRAFVITSVNIAELKLQLSPAPFRFREKEEGPRSWVEKNILPDTFRLEKGSIDSLSVSYGVPGRLYALNGTRVESTHDAGSSQYKFDVQGGRLLLPFKGCPEFSLMSGTAQFNHSSRRVN
;
A
#
# COMPACT_ATOMS: atom_id res chain seq x y z
N MET A 1 89.30 19.91 26.41
CA MET A 1 88.42 19.39 25.31
C MET A 1 87.03 19.04 25.90
N SER A 2 86.11 19.97 25.82
CA SER A 2 84.77 19.82 26.38
C SER A 2 83.78 19.36 25.24
N ARG A 3 83.18 18.15 25.39
CA ARG A 3 82.20 17.64 24.47
C ARG A 3 80.82 18.13 24.86
N MET A 4 80.24 19.11 24.12
CA MET A 4 78.86 19.53 24.27
C MET A 4 77.95 18.42 23.73
N ARG A 5 77.15 17.81 24.62
CA ARG A 5 76.07 16.90 24.27
C ARG A 5 74.86 17.72 23.78
N ARG A 6 74.59 17.67 22.49
CA ARG A 6 73.33 18.22 21.90
C ARG A 6 72.12 17.40 22.36
N ILE A 7 71.29 17.98 23.19
CA ILE A 7 70.01 17.42 23.60
C ILE A 7 69.03 17.62 22.42
N ARG A 8 68.71 16.52 21.69
CA ARG A 8 67.65 16.51 20.69
C ARG A 8 66.31 16.62 21.41
N ARG A 9 65.67 17.79 21.40
CA ARG A 9 64.27 17.98 21.80
C ARG A 9 63.37 17.23 20.81
N LYS A 10 62.71 16.15 21.27
CA LYS A 10 61.65 15.45 20.52
C LYS A 10 60.49 16.42 20.36
N LYS A 11 60.17 16.86 19.14
CA LYS A 11 58.96 17.60 18.83
C LYS A 11 57.71 16.77 19.19
N PRO A 12 56.77 17.31 19.96
CA PRO A 12 55.53 16.58 20.26
C PRO A 12 54.77 16.33 18.95
N ARG A 13 54.42 15.06 18.69
CA ARG A 13 53.60 14.65 17.57
C ARG A 13 52.16 15.17 17.82
N ALA A 14 51.84 16.37 17.33
CA ALA A 14 50.51 16.97 17.39
C ALA A 14 49.43 16.22 16.59
N GLY A 15 49.79 15.16 15.84
CA GLY A 15 48.85 14.43 14.98
C GLY A 15 47.87 13.46 15.66
N GLY A 16 48.08 13.18 16.97
CA GLY A 16 47.25 12.19 17.67
C GLY A 16 45.91 12.71 18.17
N ILE A 17 45.86 13.99 18.55
CA ILE A 17 44.66 14.60 19.15
C ILE A 17 43.61 14.89 18.07
N TRP A 18 44.04 15.42 16.93
CA TRP A 18 43.14 15.69 15.79
C TRP A 18 42.45 14.42 15.22
N LYS A 19 43.19 13.30 15.15
CA LYS A 19 42.61 12.01 14.71
C LYS A 19 41.55 11.52 15.70
N LYS A 20 41.77 11.67 17.00
CA LYS A 20 40.79 11.31 18.03
C LYS A 20 39.56 12.22 17.98
N LEU A 21 39.72 13.54 17.85
CA LEU A 21 38.61 14.48 17.71
C LEU A 21 37.77 14.20 16.45
N LEU A 22 38.43 13.90 15.33
CA LEU A 22 37.77 13.55 14.08
C LEU A 22 37.00 12.22 14.21
N LEU A 23 37.59 11.22 14.84
CA LEU A 23 36.91 9.93 15.09
C LEU A 23 35.69 10.08 15.99
N TRP A 24 35.79 10.88 17.08
CA TRP A 24 34.67 11.17 17.96
C TRP A 24 33.59 12.01 17.28
N GLY A 25 33.96 12.94 16.38
CA GLY A 25 33.04 13.73 15.58
C GLY A 25 32.25 12.85 14.59
N VAL A 26 32.94 11.93 13.89
CA VAL A 26 32.31 10.98 12.98
C VAL A 26 31.39 10.01 13.73
N LEU A 27 31.85 9.48 14.87
CA LEU A 27 31.03 8.61 15.72
C LEU A 27 29.78 9.34 16.23
N GLY A 28 29.89 10.58 16.68
CA GLY A 28 28.79 11.43 17.13
C GLY A 28 27.79 11.70 16.00
N ALA A 29 28.26 12.02 14.78
CA ALA A 29 27.43 12.22 13.62
C ALA A 29 26.69 10.93 13.22
N LEU A 30 27.35 9.78 13.29
CA LEU A 30 26.75 8.47 13.01
C LEU A 30 25.65 8.13 14.03
N VAL A 31 25.88 8.35 15.31
CA VAL A 31 24.87 8.15 16.36
C VAL A 31 23.66 9.07 16.16
N LEU A 32 23.89 10.35 15.82
CA LEU A 32 22.80 11.29 15.50
C LEU A 32 22.02 10.85 14.26
N ALA A 33 22.70 10.39 13.23
CA ALA A 33 22.05 9.87 12.02
C ALA A 33 21.16 8.64 12.33
N VAL A 34 21.69 7.69 13.12
CA VAL A 34 20.91 6.51 13.54
C VAL A 34 19.72 6.92 14.41
N ALA A 35 19.92 7.86 15.34
CA ALA A 35 18.82 8.37 16.18
C ALA A 35 17.76 9.10 15.36
N ALA A 36 18.15 9.88 14.35
CA ALA A 36 17.21 10.54 13.42
C ALA A 36 16.40 9.52 12.61
N VAL A 37 17.06 8.48 12.08
CA VAL A 37 16.36 7.41 11.33
C VAL A 37 15.40 6.64 12.24
N ALA A 38 15.84 6.26 13.44
CA ALA A 38 14.99 5.57 14.41
C ALA A 38 13.81 6.44 14.86
N GLY A 39 14.07 7.73 15.14
CA GLY A 39 13.03 8.70 15.50
C GLY A 39 11.99 8.88 14.36
N SER A 40 12.46 9.02 13.12
CA SER A 40 11.59 9.11 11.93
C SER A 40 10.74 7.85 11.76
N TYR A 41 11.33 6.67 11.95
CA TYR A 41 10.61 5.40 11.89
C TYR A 41 9.49 5.31 12.94
N LEU A 42 9.80 5.64 14.19
CA LEU A 42 8.81 5.62 15.27
C LEU A 42 7.71 6.67 15.06
N TYR A 43 8.07 7.85 14.56
CA TYR A 43 7.12 8.91 14.23
C TYR A 43 6.14 8.47 13.14
N VAL A 44 6.65 7.95 12.01
CA VAL A 44 5.80 7.46 10.91
C VAL A 44 4.90 6.32 11.39
N ARG A 45 5.45 5.36 12.14
CA ARG A 45 4.67 4.25 12.69
C ARG A 45 3.54 4.73 13.62
N SER A 46 3.81 5.73 14.45
CA SER A 46 2.79 6.34 15.32
C SER A 46 1.75 7.12 14.53
N TYR A 47 2.20 7.87 13.52
CA TYR A 47 1.32 8.67 12.66
C TYR A 47 0.35 7.81 11.86
N LEU A 48 0.79 6.68 11.29
CA LEU A 48 -0.06 5.75 10.55
C LEU A 48 -1.19 5.13 11.41
N LYS A 49 -1.05 5.17 12.74
CA LYS A 49 -2.07 4.70 13.69
C LYS A 49 -2.92 5.84 14.26
N SER A 50 -2.62 7.09 13.91
CA SER A 50 -3.36 8.24 14.45
C SER A 50 -4.75 8.35 13.82
N ASP A 51 -5.72 8.76 14.62
CA ASP A 51 -7.10 8.98 14.17
C ASP A 51 -7.20 10.04 13.06
N ASP A 52 -6.35 11.05 13.11
CA ASP A 52 -6.28 12.10 12.08
C ASP A 52 -5.89 11.53 10.71
N PHE A 53 -4.87 10.67 10.68
CA PHE A 53 -4.44 10.02 9.44
C PHE A 53 -5.50 9.04 8.90
N LEU A 54 -6.10 8.23 9.76
CA LEU A 54 -7.15 7.29 9.37
C LEU A 54 -8.40 8.02 8.88
N THR A 55 -8.76 9.16 9.51
CA THR A 55 -9.87 9.99 9.07
C THR A 55 -9.59 10.62 7.70
N MET A 56 -8.37 11.12 7.48
CA MET A 56 -7.96 11.67 6.18
C MET A 56 -8.01 10.59 5.08
N LEU A 57 -7.51 9.38 5.35
CA LEU A 57 -7.61 8.27 4.40
C LEU A 57 -9.05 7.87 4.13
N GLY A 58 -9.89 7.80 5.18
CA GLY A 58 -11.32 7.51 5.05
C GLY A 58 -12.02 8.54 4.17
N GLN A 59 -11.77 9.83 4.36
CA GLN A 59 -12.31 10.90 3.52
C GLN A 59 -11.84 10.80 2.07
N SER A 60 -10.54 10.54 1.85
CA SER A 60 -10.04 10.31 0.49
C SER A 60 -10.72 9.13 -0.19
N ALA A 61 -10.94 8.04 0.54
CA ALA A 61 -11.65 6.87 0.01
C ALA A 61 -13.12 7.18 -0.31
N VAL A 62 -13.80 7.98 0.53
CA VAL A 62 -15.16 8.49 0.26
C VAL A 62 -15.21 9.29 -1.04
N ASP A 63 -14.26 10.21 -1.20
CA ASP A 63 -14.22 11.07 -2.39
C ASP A 63 -13.87 10.28 -3.67
N ASP A 64 -12.90 9.38 -3.61
CA ASP A 64 -12.40 8.66 -4.78
C ASP A 64 -13.36 7.53 -5.23
N MET A 65 -14.03 6.86 -4.27
CA MET A 65 -14.95 5.75 -4.54
C MET A 65 -16.43 6.17 -4.62
N ASN A 66 -16.73 7.44 -4.39
CA ASN A 66 -18.09 7.97 -4.34
C ASN A 66 -19.01 7.17 -3.41
N VAL A 67 -18.55 6.96 -2.18
CA VAL A 67 -19.29 6.28 -1.10
C VAL A 67 -19.66 7.26 -0.01
N ASP A 68 -20.61 6.92 0.86
CA ASP A 68 -21.09 7.79 1.93
C ASP A 68 -20.17 7.79 3.14
N ALA A 69 -19.58 6.63 3.43
CA ALA A 69 -18.70 6.46 4.57
C ALA A 69 -17.60 5.43 4.27
N ALA A 70 -16.41 5.69 4.79
CA ALA A 70 -15.31 4.75 4.80
C ALA A 70 -14.67 4.72 6.20
N ARG A 71 -14.39 3.51 6.69
CA ARG A 71 -13.68 3.29 7.95
C ARG A 71 -12.52 2.35 7.69
N ILE A 72 -11.34 2.76 8.14
CA ILE A 72 -10.10 2.01 7.96
C ILE A 72 -9.57 1.71 9.37
N ALA A 73 -9.31 0.43 9.64
CA ALA A 73 -8.67 0.03 10.89
C ALA A 73 -7.23 0.56 10.99
N PRO A 74 -6.67 0.69 12.19
CA PRO A 74 -5.30 1.15 12.37
C PRO A 74 -4.31 0.38 11.52
N LEU A 75 -3.40 1.12 10.88
CA LEU A 75 -2.37 0.56 10.03
C LEU A 75 -1.14 0.20 10.87
N ASP A 76 -0.61 -0.99 10.70
CA ASP A 76 0.64 -1.41 11.31
C ASP A 76 1.72 -1.56 10.24
N TRP A 77 2.79 -0.78 10.39
CA TRP A 77 3.91 -0.78 9.47
C TRP A 77 5.13 -1.44 10.12
N ASP A 78 5.70 -2.44 9.46
CA ASP A 78 6.92 -3.13 9.90
C ASP A 78 8.20 -2.68 9.16
N GLY A 79 8.06 -1.69 8.27
CA GLY A 79 9.15 -1.15 7.45
C GLY A 79 9.27 -1.80 6.07
N SER A 80 8.67 -2.94 5.81
CA SER A 80 8.62 -3.61 4.50
C SER A 80 7.20 -3.75 3.95
N GLY A 81 6.21 -3.73 4.84
CA GLY A 81 4.82 -3.86 4.49
C GLY A 81 3.92 -3.10 5.46
N ILE A 82 2.66 -3.01 5.09
CA ILE A 82 1.59 -2.43 5.90
C ILE A 82 0.54 -3.52 6.10
N ARG A 83 0.09 -3.67 7.34
CA ARG A 83 -1.04 -4.53 7.71
C ARG A 83 -2.20 -3.69 8.18
N CYS A 84 -3.39 -4.10 7.80
CA CYS A 84 -4.65 -3.49 8.20
C CYS A 84 -5.65 -4.59 8.53
N ASP A 85 -6.24 -4.55 9.72
CA ASP A 85 -7.21 -5.56 10.14
C ASP A 85 -8.49 -5.49 9.33
N GLY A 86 -8.86 -4.31 8.81
CA GLY A 86 -10.04 -4.19 7.99
C GLY A 86 -10.31 -2.80 7.43
N VAL A 87 -11.04 -2.83 6.34
CA VAL A 87 -11.60 -1.64 5.68
C VAL A 87 -13.08 -1.90 5.43
N THR A 88 -13.93 -0.94 5.79
CA THR A 88 -15.35 -0.96 5.51
C THR A 88 -15.75 0.31 4.80
N MET A 89 -16.55 0.16 3.74
CA MET A 89 -17.13 1.29 3.01
C MET A 89 -18.61 1.05 2.81
N GLU A 90 -19.39 2.09 2.90
CA GLU A 90 -20.84 2.07 2.71
C GLU A 90 -21.22 3.16 1.72
N GLY A 91 -22.10 2.85 0.78
CA GLY A 91 -22.59 3.78 -0.21
C GLY A 91 -23.99 3.44 -0.67
N HIS A 92 -24.59 4.31 -1.45
CA HIS A 92 -25.98 4.18 -1.91
C HIS A 92 -26.09 4.08 -3.43
N GLU A 93 -25.00 4.29 -4.16
CA GLU A 93 -24.98 4.16 -5.62
C GLU A 93 -24.57 2.74 -6.06
N PHE A 94 -23.59 2.64 -6.97
CA PHE A 94 -23.11 1.36 -7.50
C PHE A 94 -22.49 0.47 -6.42
N LEU A 95 -21.61 1.02 -5.57
CA LEU A 95 -21.03 0.31 -4.45
C LEU A 95 -21.88 0.54 -3.19
N THR A 96 -22.67 -0.49 -2.81
CA THR A 96 -23.52 -0.42 -1.62
C THR A 96 -22.73 -0.73 -0.36
N SER A 97 -21.86 -1.73 -0.39
CA SER A 97 -20.94 -2.00 0.72
C SER A 97 -19.66 -2.70 0.23
N LEU A 98 -18.56 -2.39 0.91
CA LEU A 98 -17.29 -3.09 0.77
C LEU A 98 -16.79 -3.42 2.18
N GLN A 99 -16.39 -4.66 2.38
CA GLN A 99 -15.72 -5.11 3.59
C GLN A 99 -14.52 -5.93 3.20
N ALA A 100 -13.33 -5.47 3.59
CA ALA A 100 -12.08 -6.20 3.43
C ALA A 100 -11.48 -6.47 4.81
N LYS A 101 -10.93 -7.68 5.01
CA LYS A 101 -10.32 -8.08 6.27
C LYS A 101 -8.93 -8.66 6.05
N ASN A 102 -8.08 -8.42 7.05
CA ASN A 102 -6.69 -8.90 7.08
C ASN A 102 -5.97 -8.57 5.77
N ILE A 103 -5.79 -7.28 5.55
CA ILE A 103 -5.08 -6.74 4.38
C ILE A 103 -3.60 -6.67 4.73
N GLU A 104 -2.77 -7.36 3.96
CA GLU A 104 -1.32 -7.29 4.07
C GLU A 104 -0.75 -6.81 2.75
N THR A 105 0.17 -5.84 2.82
CA THR A 105 0.83 -5.29 1.64
C THR A 105 2.33 -5.31 1.82
N GLU A 106 3.06 -5.61 0.76
CA GLU A 106 4.50 -5.47 0.71
C GLU A 106 4.88 -4.48 -0.38
N PHE A 107 5.91 -3.67 -0.14
CA PHE A 107 6.38 -2.68 -1.10
C PHE A 107 7.90 -2.63 -1.20
N SER A 108 8.37 -2.23 -2.37
CA SER A 108 9.79 -2.10 -2.66
C SER A 108 10.33 -0.80 -2.07
N ARG A 109 11.23 -0.89 -1.07
CA ARG A 109 11.88 0.28 -0.46
C ARG A 109 12.80 1.01 -1.44
N TRP A 110 13.42 0.28 -2.37
CA TRP A 110 14.34 0.85 -3.35
C TRP A 110 13.62 1.68 -4.40
N ASP A 111 12.41 1.30 -4.75
CA ASP A 111 11.61 2.03 -5.73
C ASP A 111 11.01 3.31 -5.14
N LEU A 112 10.77 3.35 -3.83
CA LEU A 112 10.41 4.58 -3.12
C LEU A 112 11.49 5.67 -3.28
N LEU A 113 12.76 5.29 -3.24
CA LEU A 113 13.87 6.23 -3.48
C LEU A 113 13.89 6.77 -4.91
N LYS A 114 13.29 6.06 -5.86
CA LYS A 114 13.14 6.47 -7.27
C LYS A 114 11.81 7.18 -7.54
N ARG A 115 11.06 7.54 -6.49
CA ARG A 115 9.72 8.13 -6.57
C ARG A 115 8.71 7.22 -7.28
N ALA A 116 8.91 5.91 -7.24
CA ALA A 116 7.98 4.91 -7.71
C ALA A 116 7.42 4.13 -6.51
N PHE A 117 6.11 4.13 -6.33
CA PHE A 117 5.45 3.32 -5.32
C PHE A 117 5.05 1.98 -5.93
N VAL A 118 5.92 1.00 -5.78
CA VAL A 118 5.70 -0.36 -6.27
C VAL A 118 5.24 -1.23 -5.12
N ILE A 119 3.98 -1.63 -5.16
CA ILE A 119 3.42 -2.65 -4.27
C ILE A 119 3.74 -4.01 -4.90
N THR A 120 4.64 -4.75 -4.27
CA THR A 120 5.09 -6.06 -4.75
C THR A 120 4.03 -7.12 -4.53
N SER A 121 3.31 -7.04 -3.40
CA SER A 121 2.19 -7.94 -3.13
C SER A 121 1.11 -7.26 -2.28
N VAL A 122 -0.15 -7.60 -2.57
CA VAL A 122 -1.30 -7.34 -1.71
C VAL A 122 -2.01 -8.66 -1.45
N ASN A 123 -2.21 -8.99 -0.18
CA ASN A 123 -2.99 -10.14 0.21
C ASN A 123 -4.19 -9.70 1.05
N ILE A 124 -5.39 -10.18 0.71
CA ILE A 124 -6.64 -9.89 1.39
C ILE A 124 -7.27 -11.23 1.76
N ALA A 125 -7.42 -11.51 3.06
CA ALA A 125 -8.00 -12.78 3.48
C ALA A 125 -9.49 -12.89 3.12
N GLU A 126 -10.27 -11.84 3.31
CA GLU A 126 -11.69 -11.82 2.98
C GLU A 126 -12.07 -10.48 2.35
N LEU A 127 -12.72 -10.53 1.18
CA LEU A 127 -13.29 -9.35 0.52
C LEU A 127 -14.76 -9.60 0.19
N LYS A 128 -15.63 -8.79 0.75
CA LYS A 128 -17.07 -8.78 0.45
C LYS A 128 -17.45 -7.51 -0.27
N LEU A 129 -18.10 -7.64 -1.41
CA LEU A 129 -18.61 -6.55 -2.22
C LEU A 129 -20.11 -6.70 -2.42
N GLN A 130 -20.85 -5.65 -2.15
CA GLN A 130 -22.25 -5.55 -2.50
C GLN A 130 -22.44 -4.42 -3.50
N LEU A 131 -22.92 -4.77 -4.68
CA LEU A 131 -23.08 -3.87 -5.81
C LEU A 131 -24.55 -3.74 -6.16
N SER A 132 -24.98 -2.54 -6.49
CA SER A 132 -26.31 -2.24 -6.98
C SER A 132 -26.29 -2.01 -8.50
N PRO A 133 -27.43 -2.18 -9.22
CA PRO A 133 -27.50 -1.91 -10.65
C PRO A 133 -27.49 -0.41 -11.00
N ALA A 134 -27.19 0.47 -10.05
CA ALA A 134 -27.01 1.89 -10.32
C ALA A 134 -25.78 2.13 -11.22
N PRO A 135 -25.80 3.17 -12.07
CA PRO A 135 -24.66 3.48 -12.91
C PRO A 135 -23.45 3.87 -12.07
N PHE A 136 -22.31 3.29 -12.38
CA PHE A 136 -21.05 3.70 -11.75
C PHE A 136 -20.64 5.09 -12.25
N ARG A 137 -20.53 6.05 -11.33
CA ARG A 137 -20.11 7.41 -11.63
C ARG A 137 -18.82 7.70 -10.87
N PHE A 138 -17.74 7.99 -11.60
CA PHE A 138 -16.58 8.61 -10.99
C PHE A 138 -16.92 10.07 -10.67
N ARG A 139 -16.62 10.51 -9.48
CA ARG A 139 -16.64 11.93 -9.16
C ARG A 139 -15.46 12.56 -9.90
N GLU A 140 -15.73 13.42 -10.88
CA GLU A 140 -14.67 14.22 -11.50
C GLU A 140 -14.08 15.12 -10.42
N LYS A 141 -12.85 14.78 -10.02
CA LYS A 141 -12.10 15.61 -9.10
C LYS A 141 -11.63 16.82 -9.91
N GLU A 142 -12.07 18.02 -9.56
CA GLU A 142 -11.45 19.24 -10.07
C GLU A 142 -9.96 19.18 -9.70
N GLU A 143 -9.09 19.09 -10.70
CA GLU A 143 -7.64 19.12 -10.49
C GLU A 143 -7.26 20.50 -10.02
N GLY A 144 -7.31 20.76 -8.71
CA GLY A 144 -6.71 21.93 -8.09
C GLY A 144 -5.19 21.94 -8.27
N PRO A 145 -4.55 23.10 -8.10
CA PRO A 145 -3.10 23.19 -8.20
C PRO A 145 -2.45 22.24 -7.19
N ARG A 146 -1.68 21.26 -7.70
CA ARG A 146 -0.98 20.28 -6.86
C ARG A 146 -0.13 20.99 -5.81
N SER A 147 -0.29 20.58 -4.56
CA SER A 147 0.50 21.11 -3.44
C SER A 147 2.00 20.83 -3.63
N TRP A 148 2.86 21.56 -2.91
CA TRP A 148 4.30 21.30 -2.94
C TRP A 148 4.65 19.87 -2.52
N VAL A 149 3.90 19.32 -1.55
CA VAL A 149 4.02 17.92 -1.08
C VAL A 149 3.70 16.94 -2.19
N GLU A 150 2.62 17.15 -2.93
CA GLU A 150 2.22 16.31 -4.07
C GLU A 150 3.26 16.32 -5.17
N LYS A 151 3.87 17.48 -5.44
CA LYS A 151 4.90 17.59 -6.50
C LYS A 151 6.24 16.98 -6.12
N ASN A 152 6.64 17.03 -4.83
CA ASN A 152 8.01 16.72 -4.45
C ASN A 152 8.15 15.46 -3.57
N ILE A 153 7.09 15.03 -2.90
CA ILE A 153 7.13 13.93 -1.93
C ILE A 153 6.34 12.71 -2.42
N LEU A 154 5.17 12.93 -3.05
CA LEU A 154 4.39 11.81 -3.54
C LEU A 154 5.06 11.13 -4.74
N PRO A 155 4.94 9.81 -4.85
CA PRO A 155 5.47 9.05 -5.97
C PRO A 155 4.78 9.45 -7.27
N ASP A 156 5.56 9.50 -8.36
CA ASP A 156 5.04 9.83 -9.70
C ASP A 156 4.30 8.65 -10.33
N THR A 157 4.63 7.43 -9.90
CA THR A 157 4.03 6.20 -10.43
C THR A 157 3.60 5.27 -9.32
N PHE A 158 2.43 4.67 -9.51
CA PHE A 158 1.87 3.64 -8.65
C PHE A 158 1.71 2.35 -9.46
N ARG A 159 2.24 1.24 -8.96
CA ARG A 159 2.12 -0.06 -9.60
C ARG A 159 1.90 -1.17 -8.58
N LEU A 160 0.94 -2.03 -8.87
CA LEU A 160 0.71 -3.29 -8.16
C LEU A 160 1.25 -4.44 -9.01
N GLU A 161 2.15 -5.26 -8.47
CA GLU A 161 2.73 -6.40 -9.19
C GLU A 161 1.91 -7.67 -9.00
N LYS A 162 1.52 -7.97 -7.76
CA LYS A 162 0.74 -9.15 -7.42
C LYS A 162 -0.36 -8.82 -6.43
N GLY A 163 -1.50 -9.46 -6.58
CA GLY A 163 -2.60 -9.38 -5.63
C GLY A 163 -3.19 -10.76 -5.40
N SER A 164 -3.64 -11.05 -4.19
CA SER A 164 -4.38 -12.24 -3.86
C SER A 164 -5.54 -11.93 -2.93
N ILE A 165 -6.66 -12.61 -3.14
CA ILE A 165 -7.83 -12.58 -2.28
C ILE A 165 -8.17 -14.03 -2.00
N ASP A 166 -8.07 -14.45 -0.73
CA ASP A 166 -8.33 -15.85 -0.38
C ASP A 166 -9.82 -16.18 -0.44
N SER A 167 -10.69 -15.24 -0.07
CA SER A 167 -12.14 -15.42 -0.11
C SER A 167 -12.83 -14.16 -0.61
N LEU A 168 -13.18 -14.13 -1.89
CA LEU A 168 -14.00 -13.08 -2.50
C LEU A 168 -15.47 -13.48 -2.46
N SER A 169 -16.32 -12.58 -1.98
CA SER A 169 -17.77 -12.68 -2.10
C SER A 169 -18.31 -11.41 -2.75
N VAL A 170 -19.01 -11.56 -3.87
CA VAL A 170 -19.61 -10.45 -4.60
C VAL A 170 -21.10 -10.70 -4.73
N SER A 171 -21.91 -9.73 -4.37
CA SER A 171 -23.35 -9.73 -4.65
C SER A 171 -23.71 -8.54 -5.52
N TYR A 172 -24.55 -8.77 -6.53
CA TYR A 172 -25.01 -7.77 -7.48
C TYR A 172 -26.52 -7.85 -7.66
N GLY A 173 -27.21 -6.74 -7.54
CA GLY A 173 -28.64 -6.66 -7.77
C GLY A 173 -29.39 -5.86 -6.72
N VAL A 174 -30.71 -6.07 -6.66
CA VAL A 174 -31.63 -5.47 -5.70
C VAL A 174 -32.12 -6.50 -4.70
N PRO A 175 -32.58 -6.08 -3.49
CA PRO A 175 -33.16 -7.01 -2.53
C PRO A 175 -34.22 -7.93 -3.15
N GLY A 176 -34.04 -9.25 -3.01
CA GLY A 176 -34.91 -10.27 -3.62
C GLY A 176 -34.52 -10.73 -5.03
N ARG A 177 -33.54 -10.08 -5.68
CA ARG A 177 -32.98 -10.49 -6.98
C ARG A 177 -31.47 -10.26 -7.00
N LEU A 178 -30.74 -11.04 -6.21
CA LEU A 178 -29.29 -10.94 -6.08
C LEU A 178 -28.59 -12.06 -6.85
N TYR A 179 -27.65 -11.69 -7.70
CA TYR A 179 -26.61 -12.57 -8.19
C TYR A 179 -25.51 -12.58 -7.12
N ALA A 180 -25.06 -13.73 -6.69
CA ALA A 180 -24.01 -13.81 -5.71
C ALA A 180 -22.95 -14.83 -6.11
N LEU A 181 -21.69 -14.44 -5.98
CA LEU A 181 -20.53 -15.30 -6.09
C LEU A 181 -19.86 -15.31 -4.72
N ASN A 182 -19.71 -16.47 -4.09
CA ASN A 182 -19.23 -16.61 -2.73
C ASN A 182 -18.05 -17.55 -2.64
N GLY A 183 -17.05 -17.17 -1.81
CA GLY A 183 -15.93 -18.02 -1.44
C GLY A 183 -14.98 -18.32 -2.60
N THR A 184 -14.75 -17.34 -3.47
CA THR A 184 -13.88 -17.46 -4.64
C THR A 184 -12.47 -16.94 -4.30
N ARG A 185 -11.44 -17.72 -4.60
CA ARG A 185 -10.05 -17.26 -4.54
C ARG A 185 -9.71 -16.53 -5.84
N VAL A 186 -9.05 -15.40 -5.70
CA VAL A 186 -8.60 -14.60 -6.85
C VAL A 186 -7.11 -14.29 -6.69
N GLU A 187 -6.35 -14.54 -7.74
CA GLU A 187 -4.95 -14.13 -7.83
C GLU A 187 -4.80 -13.18 -9.01
N SER A 188 -4.09 -12.08 -8.81
CA SER A 188 -3.78 -11.14 -9.88
C SER A 188 -2.28 -10.98 -10.04
N THR A 189 -1.81 -10.91 -11.27
CA THR A 189 -0.42 -10.67 -11.62
C THR A 189 -0.34 -9.60 -12.70
N HIS A 190 0.61 -8.69 -12.54
CA HIS A 190 0.88 -7.65 -13.53
C HIS A 190 2.08 -8.05 -14.38
N ASP A 191 1.91 -8.09 -15.69
CA ASP A 191 3.01 -8.24 -16.63
C ASP A 191 3.55 -6.86 -17.02
N ALA A 192 4.74 -6.54 -16.54
CA ALA A 192 5.39 -5.25 -16.79
C ALA A 192 5.70 -5.02 -18.28
N GLY A 193 5.88 -6.10 -19.07
CA GLY A 193 6.20 -6.01 -20.50
C GLY A 193 5.00 -5.62 -21.35
N SER A 194 3.80 -6.06 -20.98
CA SER A 194 2.57 -5.83 -21.75
C SER A 194 1.60 -4.85 -21.10
N SER A 195 1.89 -4.34 -19.90
CA SER A 195 0.97 -3.52 -19.08
C SER A 195 -0.38 -4.19 -18.86
N GLN A 196 -0.41 -5.53 -18.77
CA GLN A 196 -1.60 -6.34 -18.60
C GLN A 196 -1.69 -6.88 -17.18
N TYR A 197 -2.91 -6.91 -16.66
CA TYR A 197 -3.24 -7.65 -15.46
C TYR A 197 -3.90 -8.96 -15.85
N LYS A 198 -3.36 -10.06 -15.34
CA LYS A 198 -3.96 -11.39 -15.43
C LYS A 198 -4.62 -11.73 -14.10
N PHE A 199 -5.86 -12.18 -14.16
CA PHE A 199 -6.63 -12.62 -13.01
C PHE A 199 -6.92 -14.11 -13.16
N ASP A 200 -6.50 -14.90 -12.18
CA ASP A 200 -6.83 -16.31 -12.06
C ASP A 200 -7.83 -16.48 -10.91
N VAL A 201 -8.98 -17.07 -11.22
CA VAL A 201 -10.13 -17.22 -10.32
C VAL A 201 -10.35 -18.70 -10.06
N GLN A 202 -10.47 -19.11 -8.80
CA GLN A 202 -10.60 -20.51 -8.43
C GLN A 202 -11.65 -20.71 -7.35
N GLY A 203 -12.44 -21.77 -7.51
CA GLY A 203 -13.48 -22.14 -6.56
C GLY A 203 -14.62 -21.15 -6.49
N GLY A 204 -15.51 -21.37 -5.56
CA GLY A 204 -16.65 -20.50 -5.31
C GLY A 204 -17.99 -21.08 -5.73
N ARG A 205 -19.05 -20.42 -5.29
CA ARG A 205 -20.44 -20.79 -5.57
C ARG A 205 -21.17 -19.60 -6.18
N LEU A 206 -21.73 -19.80 -7.35
CA LEU A 206 -22.56 -18.82 -8.05
C LEU A 206 -24.03 -19.10 -7.77
N LEU A 207 -24.73 -18.15 -7.19
CA LEU A 207 -26.17 -18.16 -6.97
C LEU A 207 -26.84 -17.22 -7.95
N LEU A 208 -27.89 -17.71 -8.58
CA LEU A 208 -28.71 -16.93 -9.51
C LEU A 208 -30.07 -16.61 -8.88
N PRO A 209 -30.67 -15.44 -9.14
CA PRO A 209 -31.92 -15.00 -8.49
C PRO A 209 -33.18 -15.62 -9.12
N PHE A 210 -33.08 -16.80 -9.68
CA PHE A 210 -34.21 -17.49 -10.32
C PHE A 210 -34.72 -18.62 -9.43
N LYS A 211 -36.02 -18.67 -9.23
CA LYS A 211 -36.67 -19.78 -8.49
C LYS A 211 -36.35 -21.13 -9.13
N GLY A 212 -35.85 -22.07 -8.32
CA GLY A 212 -35.51 -23.43 -8.79
C GLY A 212 -34.19 -23.54 -9.53
N CYS A 213 -33.42 -22.45 -9.64
CA CYS A 213 -32.09 -22.52 -10.22
C CYS A 213 -31.13 -23.16 -9.19
N PRO A 214 -30.35 -24.18 -9.57
CA PRO A 214 -29.37 -24.78 -8.68
C PRO A 214 -28.20 -23.81 -8.46
N GLU A 215 -27.46 -24.01 -7.38
CA GLU A 215 -26.15 -23.42 -7.19
C GLU A 215 -25.16 -23.98 -8.22
N PHE A 216 -24.33 -23.11 -8.79
CA PHE A 216 -23.27 -23.52 -9.67
C PHE A 216 -21.93 -23.42 -8.94
N SER A 217 -21.13 -24.48 -9.02
CA SER A 217 -19.77 -24.45 -8.52
C SER A 217 -18.83 -23.90 -9.61
N LEU A 218 -18.13 -22.83 -9.30
CA LEU A 218 -17.07 -22.31 -10.15
C LEU A 218 -15.80 -23.14 -9.89
N MET A 219 -15.25 -23.77 -10.93
CA MET A 219 -14.01 -24.53 -10.79
C MET A 219 -12.80 -23.65 -10.96
N SER A 220 -12.69 -22.98 -12.09
CA SER A 220 -11.61 -22.03 -12.39
C SER A 220 -12.02 -21.13 -13.55
N GLY A 221 -11.40 -19.96 -13.61
CA GLY A 221 -11.55 -19.00 -14.69
C GLY A 221 -10.31 -18.11 -14.77
N THR A 222 -10.06 -17.57 -15.96
CA THR A 222 -8.99 -16.58 -16.16
C THR A 222 -9.57 -15.37 -16.86
N ALA A 223 -9.12 -14.18 -16.47
CA ALA A 223 -9.46 -12.93 -17.13
C ALA A 223 -8.18 -12.11 -17.34
N GLN A 224 -8.15 -11.34 -18.42
CA GLN A 224 -7.04 -10.43 -18.71
C GLN A 224 -7.60 -9.03 -18.91
N PHE A 225 -6.96 -8.07 -18.27
CA PHE A 225 -7.30 -6.66 -18.38
C PHE A 225 -6.09 -5.89 -18.87
N ASN A 226 -6.25 -5.18 -20.00
CA ASN A 226 -5.19 -4.31 -20.51
C ASN A 226 -5.48 -2.86 -20.12
N HIS A 227 -4.65 -2.31 -19.26
CA HIS A 227 -4.81 -0.95 -18.75
C HIS A 227 -4.68 0.11 -19.87
N SER A 228 -3.81 -0.10 -20.84
CA SER A 228 -3.60 0.85 -21.95
C SER A 228 -4.78 0.92 -22.92
N SER A 229 -5.50 -0.18 -23.13
CA SER A 229 -6.63 -0.26 -24.06
C SER A 229 -7.99 -0.21 -23.39
N ARG A 230 -8.07 -0.26 -22.05
CA ARG A 230 -9.30 -0.41 -21.27
C ARG A 230 -10.19 -1.58 -21.75
N ARG A 231 -9.62 -2.61 -22.36
CA ARG A 231 -10.32 -3.80 -22.84
C ARG A 231 -10.19 -4.92 -21.84
N VAL A 232 -11.32 -5.56 -21.54
CA VAL A 232 -11.39 -6.80 -20.77
C VAL A 232 -11.64 -7.94 -21.78
N ASN A 233 -10.81 -8.97 -21.75
CA ASN A 233 -10.95 -10.19 -22.56
C ASN A 233 -11.29 -11.37 -21.67
#